data_47670c8c30a7b368ea9f36e0884445f7
#
_entry.id   47670c8c30a7b368ea9f36e0884445f7
#
_cell.length_a   1.000
_cell.length_b   1.000
_cell.length_c   1.000
_cell.angle_alpha   90.00
_cell.angle_beta   90.00
_cell.angle_gamma   90.00
#
_symmetry.space_group_name_H-M   'P 1'
#
loop_
_entity.id
_entity.type
_entity.pdbx_description
1 polymer ?
#
loop_
_entity_poly.entity_id
_entity_poly.type
_entity_poly.pdbx_seq_one_letter_code
_entity_poly.pdbx_strand_id
1 'polypeptide(L)'
;MNNIKKTTHIRSNFQNVPFWNPTKIFDHEIGKNIHRMDLNECPYPPSERVVKAIQEAARDLNRYPDGTCPSLTPMIAKDLNIPEDTITWGGGSTQLLTAIAEISVAPNQNIVAPKLVWKRFQGVYKIVDANVTHVENNSDGSINVGSMLNAINSNTKLVICVTPNNPTGLMLSETEMRTLCEETPDDVLLFIDEAYYEFAIHAGGPNVLKILKNRQGPWVVTRTFSKAYALAGIRLGYVICSSNEIVNAIRMVSSTFNLNGMAEAAAIAAWEEPEYSKFILDRNAEEREKVVNGLKVLGYKPMESVTNFVSCDIKRPASEVVTKMRERGIRISTVGGGEFENFIRLSMGLPEDTEAFLDAIKEILE
;
A
#
# COMPACT_ATOMS: atom_id res chain seq x y z
N MET A 1 28.39 -1.79 -28.34
CA MET A 1 28.01 -1.98 -26.93
C MET A 1 29.21 -1.59 -26.09
N ASN A 2 29.14 -0.42 -25.46
CA ASN A 2 30.22 0.06 -24.61
C ASN A 2 30.28 -0.82 -23.35
N ASN A 3 31.42 -1.46 -23.13
CA ASN A 3 31.73 -2.12 -21.85
C ASN A 3 31.78 -1.05 -20.75
N ILE A 4 30.64 -0.83 -20.12
CA ILE A 4 30.57 -0.05 -18.88
C ILE A 4 31.33 -0.88 -17.86
N LYS A 5 32.52 -0.43 -17.45
CA LYS A 5 33.27 -1.03 -16.35
C LYS A 5 32.30 -1.13 -15.16
N LYS A 6 32.14 -2.34 -14.59
CA LYS A 6 31.39 -2.53 -13.36
C LYS A 6 31.88 -1.52 -12.32
N THR A 7 31.03 -0.59 -11.93
CA THR A 7 31.38 0.42 -10.94
C THR A 7 31.51 -0.28 -9.59
N THR A 8 32.72 -0.37 -9.06
CA THR A 8 33.07 -1.02 -7.79
C THR A 8 32.58 -0.24 -6.55
N HIS A 9 31.85 0.88 -6.76
CA HIS A 9 31.42 1.79 -5.69
C HIS A 9 29.98 1.59 -5.23
N ILE A 10 29.24 0.66 -5.83
CA ILE A 10 27.86 0.32 -5.40
C ILE A 10 27.94 -0.81 -4.39
N ARG A 11 27.26 -0.67 -3.26
CA ARG A 11 27.15 -1.73 -2.24
C ARG A 11 26.71 -3.04 -2.88
N SER A 12 27.22 -4.17 -2.36
CA SER A 12 26.99 -5.52 -2.93
C SER A 12 25.52 -5.88 -3.05
N ASN A 13 24.71 -5.50 -2.07
CA ASN A 13 23.26 -5.72 -2.05
C ASN A 13 22.48 -5.00 -3.18
N PHE A 14 23.08 -3.99 -3.83
CA PHE A 14 22.50 -3.31 -5.00
C PHE A 14 23.08 -3.80 -6.34
N GLN A 15 24.06 -4.71 -6.31
CA GLN A 15 24.58 -5.29 -7.55
C GLN A 15 23.57 -6.29 -8.14
N ASN A 16 23.46 -6.31 -9.48
CA ASN A 16 22.53 -7.19 -10.20
C ASN A 16 21.03 -6.97 -9.87
N VAL A 17 20.66 -5.80 -9.35
CA VAL A 17 19.26 -5.43 -9.22
C VAL A 17 18.68 -5.29 -10.63
N PRO A 18 17.51 -5.89 -10.92
CA PRO A 18 16.87 -5.70 -12.22
C PRO A 18 16.65 -4.21 -12.50
N PHE A 19 16.95 -3.80 -13.74
CA PHE A 19 16.71 -2.41 -14.13
C PHE A 19 15.23 -2.09 -14.02
N TRP A 20 14.90 -1.17 -13.11
CA TRP A 20 13.56 -0.63 -12.99
C TRP A 20 13.38 0.52 -13.99
N ASN A 21 12.54 0.32 -14.99
CA ASN A 21 12.20 1.36 -15.94
C ASN A 21 10.88 2.03 -15.56
N PRO A 22 10.91 3.23 -14.95
CA PRO A 22 9.69 3.94 -14.57
C PRO A 22 8.83 4.34 -15.77
N THR A 23 9.42 4.51 -16.97
CA THR A 23 8.67 4.89 -18.17
C THR A 23 7.71 3.80 -18.64
N LYS A 24 7.94 2.54 -18.28
CA LYS A 24 7.01 1.44 -18.57
C LYS A 24 5.73 1.49 -17.74
N ILE A 25 5.73 2.21 -16.61
CA ILE A 25 4.53 2.41 -15.78
C ILE A 25 3.61 3.45 -16.44
N PHE A 26 4.22 4.48 -17.02
CA PHE A 26 3.54 5.60 -17.66
C PHE A 26 3.85 5.62 -19.17
N ASP A 27 3.45 4.59 -19.91
CA ASP A 27 3.49 4.70 -21.37
C ASP A 27 2.57 5.84 -21.78
N HIS A 28 3.18 6.92 -22.25
CA HIS A 28 2.49 8.11 -22.73
C HIS A 28 1.75 7.80 -24.04
N GLU A 29 0.63 7.14 -23.95
CA GLU A 29 -0.33 7.06 -25.03
C GLU A 29 -1.15 8.36 -25.05
N ILE A 30 -0.50 9.45 -25.47
CA ILE A 30 -1.16 10.74 -25.63
C ILE A 30 -2.30 10.58 -26.66
N GLY A 31 -3.53 10.89 -26.25
CA GLY A 31 -4.70 10.97 -27.11
C GLY A 31 -5.57 9.72 -27.25
N LYS A 32 -5.35 8.66 -26.48
CA LYS A 32 -6.27 7.52 -26.38
C LYS A 32 -7.10 7.59 -25.10
N ASN A 33 -8.36 7.23 -25.18
CA ASN A 33 -9.16 6.92 -24.00
C ASN A 33 -8.57 5.65 -23.36
N ILE A 34 -7.94 5.79 -22.20
CA ILE A 34 -7.30 4.68 -21.49
C ILE A 34 -8.03 4.46 -20.17
N HIS A 35 -8.55 3.25 -19.99
CA HIS A 35 -9.12 2.77 -18.73
C HIS A 35 -7.99 2.37 -17.77
N ARG A 36 -7.68 3.23 -16.80
CA ARG A 36 -6.53 3.05 -15.88
C ARG A 36 -6.93 2.25 -14.65
N MET A 37 -6.76 0.94 -14.72
CA MET A 37 -7.13 -0.01 -13.66
C MET A 37 -5.91 -0.81 -13.16
N ASP A 38 -4.70 -0.22 -13.11
CA ASP A 38 -3.45 -0.95 -12.83
C ASP A 38 -2.72 -0.51 -11.55
N LEU A 39 -2.90 0.73 -11.06
CA LEU A 39 -2.08 1.29 -9.98
C LEU A 39 -2.81 1.45 -8.63
N ASN A 40 -4.00 0.90 -8.49
CA ASN A 40 -4.83 1.04 -7.29
C ASN A 40 -5.03 2.53 -6.93
N GLU A 41 -5.25 3.36 -7.95
CA GLU A 41 -5.61 4.78 -7.80
C GLU A 41 -7.13 4.90 -7.56
N CYS A 42 -7.56 6.02 -7.01
CA CYS A 42 -8.97 6.38 -7.00
C CYS A 42 -9.37 6.91 -8.39
N PRO A 43 -10.46 6.44 -9.01
CA PRO A 43 -10.88 6.93 -10.32
C PRO A 43 -11.56 8.32 -10.26
N TYR A 44 -12.03 8.72 -9.08
CA TYR A 44 -12.62 10.04 -8.84
C TYR A 44 -11.55 11.09 -8.56
N PRO A 45 -11.71 12.34 -9.06
CA PRO A 45 -10.81 13.44 -8.73
C PRO A 45 -10.90 13.78 -7.22
N PRO A 46 -9.95 14.54 -6.68
CA PRO A 46 -10.15 15.17 -5.38
C PRO A 46 -11.38 16.08 -5.38
N SER A 47 -12.00 16.28 -4.20
CA SER A 47 -13.15 17.20 -4.10
C SER A 47 -12.76 18.64 -4.42
N GLU A 48 -13.75 19.47 -4.78
CA GLU A 48 -13.54 20.90 -5.05
C GLU A 48 -12.94 21.63 -3.83
N ARG A 49 -13.28 21.22 -2.62
CA ARG A 49 -12.70 21.75 -1.38
C ARG A 49 -11.20 21.49 -1.33
N VAL A 50 -10.77 20.27 -1.65
CA VAL A 50 -9.35 19.89 -1.70
C VAL A 50 -8.62 20.65 -2.81
N VAL A 51 -9.20 20.74 -4.00
CA VAL A 51 -8.61 21.50 -5.13
C VAL A 51 -8.38 22.95 -4.73
N LYS A 52 -9.35 23.60 -4.09
CA LYS A 52 -9.23 24.98 -3.61
C LYS A 52 -8.11 25.12 -2.57
N ALA A 53 -8.05 24.22 -1.60
CA ALA A 53 -6.99 24.23 -0.57
C ALA A 53 -5.58 24.12 -1.18
N ILE A 54 -5.41 23.26 -2.19
CA ILE A 54 -4.16 23.12 -2.94
C ILE A 54 -3.80 24.41 -3.67
N GLN A 55 -4.77 25.05 -4.34
CA GLN A 55 -4.56 26.30 -5.07
C GLN A 55 -4.15 27.45 -4.13
N GLU A 56 -4.72 27.53 -2.94
CA GLU A 56 -4.36 28.50 -1.91
C GLU A 56 -2.94 28.25 -1.38
N ALA A 57 -2.62 26.99 -1.02
CA ALA A 57 -1.30 26.61 -0.52
C ALA A 57 -0.18 26.77 -1.57
N ALA A 58 -0.51 26.70 -2.86
CA ALA A 58 0.46 26.88 -3.94
C ALA A 58 1.13 28.29 -3.94
N ARG A 59 0.53 29.29 -3.27
CA ARG A 59 1.09 30.64 -3.17
C ARG A 59 2.36 30.71 -2.29
N ASP A 60 2.55 29.73 -1.41
CA ASP A 60 3.64 29.68 -0.43
C ASP A 60 4.74 28.67 -0.78
N LEU A 61 4.73 28.13 -2.02
CA LEU A 61 5.70 27.10 -2.47
C LEU A 61 7.16 27.57 -2.51
N ASN A 62 7.42 28.86 -2.35
CA ASN A 62 8.76 29.41 -2.19
C ASN A 62 9.33 29.21 -0.77
N ARG A 63 8.58 28.61 0.15
CA ARG A 63 9.00 28.27 1.51
C ARG A 63 9.03 26.78 1.73
N TYR A 64 9.93 26.32 2.59
CA TYR A 64 9.93 24.93 3.03
C TYR A 64 8.71 24.65 3.92
N PRO A 65 8.04 23.51 3.72
CA PRO A 65 6.94 23.11 4.59
C PRO A 65 7.44 22.63 5.95
N ASP A 66 6.57 22.71 6.96
CA ASP A 66 6.79 22.06 8.24
C ASP A 66 6.49 20.55 8.09
N GLY A 67 7.51 19.71 8.22
CA GLY A 67 7.40 18.25 8.10
C GLY A 67 6.64 17.58 9.25
N THR A 68 6.22 18.34 10.28
CA THR A 68 5.42 17.81 11.40
C THR A 68 3.92 17.90 11.15
N CYS A 69 3.48 18.59 10.09
CA CYS A 69 2.07 18.87 9.80
C CYS A 69 1.33 19.39 11.04
N PRO A 70 1.70 20.58 11.56
CA PRO A 70 1.28 21.06 12.88
C PRO A 70 -0.23 21.31 13.01
N SER A 71 -0.93 21.50 11.88
CA SER A 71 -2.39 21.67 11.87
C SER A 71 -3.12 20.32 11.73
N LEU A 72 -2.60 19.41 10.94
CA LEU A 72 -3.23 18.12 10.67
C LEU A 72 -2.97 17.08 11.78
N THR A 73 -1.78 17.08 12.37
CA THR A 73 -1.40 16.12 13.42
C THR A 73 -2.36 16.13 14.62
N PRO A 74 -2.72 17.28 15.22
CA PRO A 74 -3.69 17.34 16.32
C PRO A 74 -5.08 16.83 15.92
N MET A 75 -5.52 17.07 14.69
CA MET A 75 -6.83 16.60 14.20
C MET A 75 -6.87 15.08 14.17
N ILE A 76 -5.88 14.44 13.53
CA ILE A 76 -5.80 12.99 13.44
C ILE A 76 -5.60 12.36 14.82
N ALA A 77 -4.73 12.91 15.64
CA ALA A 77 -4.47 12.42 17.00
C ALA A 77 -5.74 12.41 17.86
N LYS A 78 -6.54 13.49 17.78
CA LYS A 78 -7.83 13.60 18.45
C LYS A 78 -8.83 12.53 17.97
N ASP A 79 -8.99 12.38 16.65
CA ASP A 79 -9.98 11.47 16.08
C ASP A 79 -9.62 9.99 16.34
N LEU A 80 -8.30 9.67 16.35
CA LEU A 80 -7.81 8.34 16.66
C LEU A 80 -7.63 8.07 18.16
N ASN A 81 -7.79 9.11 19.01
CA ASN A 81 -7.57 9.06 20.46
C ASN A 81 -6.19 8.51 20.84
N ILE A 82 -5.14 9.15 20.27
CA ILE A 82 -3.71 8.84 20.49
C ILE A 82 -2.94 10.14 20.77
N PRO A 83 -1.74 10.07 21.40
CA PRO A 83 -0.89 11.24 21.57
C PRO A 83 -0.36 11.78 20.23
N GLU A 84 -0.28 13.10 20.08
CA GLU A 84 0.22 13.76 18.86
C GLU A 84 1.68 13.39 18.57
N ASP A 85 2.50 13.25 19.60
CA ASP A 85 3.92 12.93 19.51
C ASP A 85 4.22 11.48 19.08
N THR A 86 3.18 10.67 18.90
CA THR A 86 3.27 9.31 18.33
C THR A 86 3.07 9.27 16.82
N ILE A 87 2.86 10.43 16.17
CA ILE A 87 2.63 10.52 14.72
C ILE A 87 3.83 11.17 14.03
N THR A 88 4.22 10.63 12.86
CA THR A 88 5.13 11.32 11.93
C THR A 88 4.74 11.04 10.48
N TRP A 89 5.31 11.84 9.55
CA TRP A 89 4.85 11.99 8.18
C TRP A 89 5.91 11.59 7.17
N GLY A 90 5.47 11.20 5.98
CA GLY A 90 6.36 10.89 4.87
C GLY A 90 5.75 11.20 3.51
N GLY A 91 6.60 11.32 2.51
CA GLY A 91 6.23 11.47 1.10
C GLY A 91 5.50 10.22 0.55
N GLY A 92 4.29 9.98 1.06
CA GLY A 92 3.54 8.73 0.96
C GLY A 92 4.06 7.68 1.96
N SER A 93 3.23 6.67 2.27
CA SER A 93 3.63 5.54 3.13
C SER A 93 4.89 4.83 2.62
N THR A 94 5.15 4.83 1.31
CA THR A 94 6.33 4.20 0.70
C THR A 94 7.66 4.70 1.26
N GLN A 95 7.80 5.98 1.58
CA GLN A 95 9.00 6.52 2.23
C GLN A 95 9.13 5.96 3.64
N LEU A 96 8.03 5.90 4.37
CA LEU A 96 7.99 5.40 5.75
C LEU A 96 8.36 3.92 5.86
N LEU A 97 7.98 3.08 4.86
CA LEU A 97 8.39 1.66 4.82
C LEU A 97 9.91 1.51 4.90
N THR A 98 10.63 2.34 4.16
CA THR A 98 12.11 2.30 4.15
C THR A 98 12.66 2.79 5.49
N ALA A 99 12.16 3.92 5.99
CA ALA A 99 12.60 4.48 7.27
C ALA A 99 12.37 3.51 8.45
N ILE A 100 11.21 2.83 8.49
CA ILE A 100 10.89 1.84 9.51
C ILE A 100 11.89 0.67 9.48
N ALA A 101 12.23 0.17 8.29
CA ALA A 101 13.20 -0.91 8.17
C ALA A 101 14.62 -0.44 8.57
N GLU A 102 15.02 0.78 8.18
CA GLU A 102 16.35 1.34 8.52
C GLU A 102 16.58 1.54 10.02
N ILE A 103 15.52 1.89 10.77
CA ILE A 103 15.65 2.04 12.23
C ILE A 103 15.56 0.74 13.00
N SER A 104 15.05 -0.33 12.41
CA SER A 104 14.73 -1.58 13.12
C SER A 104 15.62 -2.75 12.77
N VAL A 105 16.27 -2.76 11.61
CA VAL A 105 17.00 -3.93 11.13
C VAL A 105 18.42 -3.57 10.69
N ALA A 106 19.40 -4.16 11.34
CA ALA A 106 20.80 -4.09 10.91
C ALA A 106 21.10 -5.15 9.84
N PRO A 107 22.20 -5.01 9.07
CA PRO A 107 22.62 -6.02 8.12
C PRO A 107 22.70 -7.42 8.71
N ASN A 108 22.22 -8.41 7.96
CA ASN A 108 22.13 -9.83 8.34
C ASN A 108 21.12 -10.17 9.49
N GLN A 109 20.43 -9.19 10.05
CA GLN A 109 19.27 -9.48 10.91
C GLN A 109 18.08 -9.94 10.09
N ASN A 110 17.08 -10.55 10.72
CA ASN A 110 15.98 -11.19 10.04
C ASN A 110 14.70 -10.34 10.07
N ILE A 111 14.02 -10.34 8.94
CA ILE A 111 12.65 -9.85 8.78
C ILE A 111 11.74 -11.06 8.51
N VAL A 112 10.61 -11.15 9.20
CA VAL A 112 9.54 -12.09 8.86
C VAL A 112 8.45 -11.35 8.11
N ALA A 113 8.09 -11.84 6.92
CA ALA A 113 7.09 -11.21 6.08
C ALA A 113 6.30 -12.25 5.26
N PRO A 114 5.04 -11.98 4.89
CA PRO A 114 4.31 -12.82 3.94
C PRO A 114 5.05 -12.88 2.60
N LYS A 115 5.01 -14.03 1.94
CA LYS A 115 5.60 -14.20 0.61
C LYS A 115 4.87 -13.37 -0.43
N LEU A 116 3.54 -13.40 -0.38
CA LEU A 116 2.68 -12.61 -1.26
C LEU A 116 2.34 -11.28 -0.60
N VAL A 117 3.17 -10.28 -0.85
CA VAL A 117 3.05 -8.91 -0.36
C VAL A 117 3.46 -7.92 -1.45
N TRP A 118 3.11 -6.66 -1.30
CA TRP A 118 3.45 -5.64 -2.29
C TRP A 118 4.95 -5.65 -2.65
N LYS A 119 5.24 -5.77 -3.95
CA LYS A 119 6.61 -5.95 -4.47
C LYS A 119 7.61 -4.88 -4.02
N ARG A 120 7.15 -3.71 -3.61
CA ARG A 120 8.03 -2.64 -3.10
C ARG A 120 8.82 -3.08 -1.86
N PHE A 121 8.27 -3.96 -1.03
CA PHE A 121 8.98 -4.49 0.13
C PHE A 121 10.29 -5.20 -0.24
N GLN A 122 10.38 -5.82 -1.42
CA GLN A 122 11.63 -6.43 -1.92
C GLN A 122 12.77 -5.41 -2.03
N GLY A 123 12.45 -4.16 -2.42
CA GLY A 123 13.42 -3.06 -2.45
C GLY A 123 13.83 -2.61 -1.04
N VAL A 124 12.86 -2.58 -0.10
CA VAL A 124 13.12 -2.22 1.29
C VAL A 124 14.09 -3.22 1.93
N TYR A 125 13.85 -4.52 1.76
CA TYR A 125 14.73 -5.57 2.30
C TYR A 125 16.17 -5.44 1.80
N LYS A 126 16.35 -5.11 0.52
CA LYS A 126 17.67 -4.87 -0.06
C LYS A 126 18.35 -3.63 0.48
N ILE A 127 17.61 -2.55 0.73
CA ILE A 127 18.17 -1.30 1.26
C ILE A 127 18.84 -1.55 2.62
N VAL A 128 18.19 -2.32 3.50
CA VAL A 128 18.72 -2.61 4.84
C VAL A 128 19.65 -3.82 4.90
N ASP A 129 19.83 -4.53 3.78
CA ASP A 129 20.67 -5.73 3.69
C ASP A 129 20.27 -6.82 4.68
N ALA A 130 18.95 -7.00 4.86
CA ALA A 130 18.37 -7.94 5.79
C ALA A 130 18.24 -9.35 5.19
N ASN A 131 18.30 -10.35 6.05
CA ASN A 131 17.76 -11.67 5.75
C ASN A 131 16.24 -11.61 5.83
N VAL A 132 15.54 -12.30 4.94
CA VAL A 132 14.07 -12.32 4.95
C VAL A 132 13.57 -13.76 5.00
N THR A 133 12.79 -14.06 6.03
CA THR A 133 12.01 -15.29 6.08
C THR A 133 10.63 -15.01 5.47
N HIS A 134 10.47 -15.44 4.22
CA HIS A 134 9.19 -15.36 3.51
C HIS A 134 8.28 -16.51 3.96
N VAL A 135 7.12 -16.17 4.50
CA VAL A 135 6.11 -17.12 4.96
C VAL A 135 5.05 -17.30 3.88
N GLU A 136 4.79 -18.56 3.52
CA GLU A 136 3.73 -18.88 2.55
C GLU A 136 2.37 -18.40 3.05
N ASN A 137 1.59 -17.84 2.14
CA ASN A 137 0.20 -17.48 2.41
C ASN A 137 -0.66 -18.75 2.49
N ASN A 138 -1.84 -18.64 3.07
CA ASN A 138 -2.85 -19.70 3.00
C ASN A 138 -3.29 -19.93 1.53
N SER A 139 -3.94 -21.03 1.26
CA SER A 139 -4.37 -21.41 -0.12
C SER A 139 -5.38 -20.44 -0.74
N ASP A 140 -6.06 -19.63 0.06
CA ASP A 140 -6.95 -18.55 -0.40
C ASP A 140 -6.21 -17.23 -0.65
N GLY A 141 -4.90 -17.16 -0.33
CA GLY A 141 -4.08 -15.97 -0.44
C GLY A 141 -4.03 -15.10 0.84
N SER A 142 -4.75 -15.47 1.90
CA SER A 142 -4.68 -14.77 3.19
C SER A 142 -3.33 -14.96 3.88
N ILE A 143 -2.99 -14.05 4.78
CA ILE A 143 -1.76 -14.15 5.57
C ILE A 143 -1.90 -15.28 6.59
N ASN A 144 -0.91 -16.16 6.65
CA ASN A 144 -0.84 -17.24 7.63
C ASN A 144 -0.14 -16.74 8.90
N VAL A 145 -0.93 -16.21 9.84
CA VAL A 145 -0.41 -15.63 11.09
C VAL A 145 0.34 -16.68 11.92
N GLY A 146 -0.17 -17.89 12.06
CA GLY A 146 0.50 -18.95 12.82
C GLY A 146 1.87 -19.31 12.25
N SER A 147 1.97 -19.41 10.92
CA SER A 147 3.26 -19.65 10.27
C SER A 147 4.22 -18.46 10.40
N MET A 148 3.71 -17.23 10.39
CA MET A 148 4.53 -16.02 10.63
C MET A 148 5.13 -16.04 12.05
N LEU A 149 4.33 -16.33 13.06
CA LEU A 149 4.78 -16.41 14.45
C LEU A 149 5.83 -17.52 14.63
N ASN A 150 5.59 -18.70 14.04
CA ASN A 150 6.53 -19.82 14.07
C ASN A 150 7.87 -19.54 13.34
N ALA A 151 7.89 -18.58 12.41
CA ALA A 151 9.09 -18.19 11.67
C ALA A 151 9.99 -17.19 12.44
N ILE A 152 9.50 -16.62 13.55
CA ILE A 152 10.25 -15.71 14.39
C ILE A 152 11.37 -16.47 15.11
N ASN A 153 12.57 -15.93 15.10
CA ASN A 153 13.74 -16.49 15.77
C ASN A 153 14.53 -15.37 16.48
N SER A 154 15.58 -15.74 17.22
CA SER A 154 16.38 -14.78 18.01
C SER A 154 17.04 -13.65 17.19
N ASN A 155 17.19 -13.84 15.88
CA ASN A 155 17.73 -12.84 14.96
C ASN A 155 16.64 -11.97 14.31
N THR A 156 15.37 -12.28 14.52
CA THR A 156 14.24 -11.50 13.97
C THR A 156 14.12 -10.18 14.72
N LYS A 157 14.08 -9.06 13.98
CA LYS A 157 13.92 -7.70 14.52
C LYS A 157 12.70 -6.98 13.99
N LEU A 158 12.12 -7.48 12.89
CA LEU A 158 10.95 -6.89 12.26
C LEU A 158 9.99 -7.98 11.78
N VAL A 159 8.73 -7.85 12.14
CA VAL A 159 7.61 -8.62 11.57
C VAL A 159 6.74 -7.66 10.76
N ILE A 160 6.51 -7.96 9.48
CA ILE A 160 5.72 -7.13 8.58
C ILE A 160 4.39 -7.81 8.31
N CYS A 161 3.30 -7.10 8.59
CA CYS A 161 1.95 -7.49 8.24
C CYS A 161 1.30 -6.39 7.40
N VAL A 162 0.66 -6.76 6.29
CA VAL A 162 -0.06 -5.83 5.41
C VAL A 162 -1.54 -6.19 5.43
N THR A 163 -2.39 -5.33 5.99
CA THR A 163 -3.80 -5.63 6.12
C THR A 163 -4.68 -4.39 5.95
N PRO A 164 -5.56 -4.38 4.94
CA PRO A 164 -5.73 -5.35 3.87
C PRO A 164 -4.51 -5.52 2.99
N ASN A 165 -4.24 -6.76 2.57
CA ASN A 165 -3.01 -7.10 1.85
C ASN A 165 -3.08 -6.73 0.36
N ASN A 166 -2.01 -6.17 -0.16
CA ASN A 166 -1.78 -6.05 -1.59
C ASN A 166 -0.73 -7.11 -2.00
N PRO A 167 -1.06 -8.07 -2.88
CA PRO A 167 -2.04 -7.98 -3.95
C PRO A 167 -3.36 -8.75 -3.76
N THR A 168 -3.65 -9.36 -2.63
CA THR A 168 -4.82 -10.23 -2.47
C THR A 168 -6.12 -9.48 -2.18
N GLY A 169 -6.04 -8.32 -1.52
CA GLY A 169 -7.19 -7.57 -1.05
C GLY A 169 -7.82 -8.10 0.24
N LEU A 170 -7.31 -9.20 0.76
CA LEU A 170 -7.78 -9.84 1.98
C LEU A 170 -7.28 -9.11 3.22
N MET A 171 -8.09 -9.07 4.27
CA MET A 171 -7.72 -8.51 5.56
C MET A 171 -7.68 -9.59 6.64
N LEU A 172 -6.91 -9.35 7.69
CA LEU A 172 -6.95 -10.20 8.88
C LEU A 172 -8.25 -9.96 9.65
N SER A 173 -8.79 -11.03 10.23
CA SER A 173 -9.86 -10.97 11.22
C SER A 173 -9.36 -10.35 12.54
N GLU A 174 -10.26 -9.93 13.40
CA GLU A 174 -9.90 -9.41 14.72
C GLU A 174 -9.13 -10.45 15.54
N THR A 175 -9.51 -11.72 15.46
CA THR A 175 -8.82 -12.81 16.17
C THR A 175 -7.38 -12.98 15.68
N GLU A 176 -7.17 -13.05 14.37
CA GLU A 176 -5.84 -13.18 13.79
C GLU A 176 -4.95 -11.97 14.12
N MET A 177 -5.52 -10.76 14.08
CA MET A 177 -4.79 -9.54 14.46
C MET A 177 -4.40 -9.55 15.94
N ARG A 178 -5.30 -9.99 16.84
CA ARG A 178 -4.98 -10.14 18.25
C ARG A 178 -3.86 -11.15 18.47
N THR A 179 -3.97 -12.33 17.87
CA THR A 179 -2.94 -13.37 17.95
C THR A 179 -1.58 -12.82 17.48
N LEU A 180 -1.54 -12.12 16.34
CA LEU A 180 -0.30 -11.53 15.84
C LEU A 180 0.28 -10.49 16.83
N CYS A 181 -0.57 -9.64 17.41
CA CYS A 181 -0.15 -8.61 18.36
C CYS A 181 0.34 -9.17 19.69
N GLU A 182 -0.33 -10.19 20.21
CA GLU A 182 -0.06 -10.76 21.53
C GLU A 182 1.12 -11.73 21.51
N GLU A 183 1.28 -12.52 20.44
CA GLU A 183 2.30 -13.55 20.35
C GLU A 183 3.60 -13.10 19.67
N THR A 184 3.64 -11.93 18.99
CA THR A 184 4.91 -11.37 18.53
C THR A 184 5.76 -10.94 19.75
N PRO A 185 7.02 -11.41 19.89
CA PRO A 185 7.87 -11.08 21.04
C PRO A 185 8.06 -9.57 21.26
N ASP A 186 8.24 -9.15 22.51
CA ASP A 186 8.33 -7.75 22.89
C ASP A 186 9.63 -7.06 22.46
N ASP A 187 10.65 -7.81 22.05
CA ASP A 187 11.89 -7.29 21.48
C ASP A 187 11.89 -7.22 19.94
N VAL A 188 10.74 -7.48 19.31
CA VAL A 188 10.54 -7.46 17.86
C VAL A 188 9.57 -6.33 17.49
N LEU A 189 9.98 -5.47 16.56
CA LEU A 189 9.09 -4.44 16.02
C LEU A 189 7.98 -5.07 15.16
N LEU A 190 6.73 -4.86 15.55
CA LEU A 190 5.58 -5.24 14.72
C LEU A 190 5.19 -4.07 13.82
N PHE A 191 5.37 -4.27 12.52
CA PHE A 191 4.97 -3.28 11.50
C PHE A 191 3.70 -3.72 10.78
N ILE A 192 2.65 -2.90 10.88
CA ILE A 192 1.37 -3.10 10.20
C ILE A 192 1.19 -2.01 9.14
N ASP A 193 1.13 -2.42 7.86
CA ASP A 193 0.80 -1.52 6.76
C ASP A 193 -0.70 -1.53 6.50
N GLU A 194 -1.36 -0.43 6.85
CA GLU A 194 -2.79 -0.18 6.64
C GLU A 194 -3.03 0.79 5.48
N ALA A 195 -2.33 0.64 4.34
CA ALA A 195 -2.57 1.51 3.18
C ALA A 195 -4.02 1.49 2.67
N TYR A 196 -4.80 0.51 3.07
CA TYR A 196 -6.24 0.36 2.73
C TYR A 196 -7.14 0.40 3.97
N TYR A 197 -6.74 1.14 5.02
CA TYR A 197 -7.45 1.24 6.30
C TYR A 197 -8.92 1.62 6.14
N GLU A 198 -9.21 2.67 5.39
CA GLU A 198 -10.58 3.18 5.22
C GLU A 198 -11.49 2.13 4.56
N PHE A 199 -10.94 1.36 3.60
CA PHE A 199 -11.67 0.25 2.97
C PHE A 199 -11.93 -0.89 3.94
N ALA A 200 -10.96 -1.22 4.81
CA ALA A 200 -11.13 -2.24 5.84
C ALA A 200 -12.23 -1.87 6.82
N ILE A 201 -12.23 -0.63 7.33
CA ILE A 201 -13.25 -0.13 8.25
C ILE A 201 -14.64 -0.09 7.59
N HIS A 202 -14.72 0.36 6.34
CA HIS A 202 -15.95 0.37 5.55
C HIS A 202 -16.55 -1.04 5.38
N ALA A 203 -15.68 -2.05 5.27
CA ALA A 203 -16.07 -3.47 5.20
C ALA A 203 -16.30 -4.14 6.57
N GLY A 204 -16.28 -3.40 7.68
CA GLY A 204 -16.47 -3.93 9.03
C GLY A 204 -15.22 -4.60 9.63
N GLY A 205 -14.04 -4.31 9.12
CA GLY A 205 -12.77 -4.84 9.61
C GLY A 205 -12.37 -4.33 11.00
N PRO A 206 -11.37 -4.95 11.63
CA PRO A 206 -10.97 -4.65 13.00
C PRO A 206 -10.29 -3.28 13.11
N ASN A 207 -10.47 -2.64 14.27
CA ASN A 207 -9.67 -1.46 14.63
C ASN A 207 -8.32 -1.90 15.20
N VAL A 208 -7.29 -1.90 14.36
CA VAL A 208 -5.95 -2.37 14.70
C VAL A 208 -5.33 -1.56 15.85
N LEU A 209 -5.50 -0.24 15.88
CA LEU A 209 -4.96 0.61 16.95
C LEU A 209 -5.56 0.26 18.31
N LYS A 210 -6.85 -0.11 18.35
CA LYS A 210 -7.51 -0.54 19.59
C LYS A 210 -6.91 -1.86 20.11
N ILE A 211 -6.52 -2.76 19.22
CA ILE A 211 -5.88 -4.03 19.58
C ILE A 211 -4.45 -3.76 20.08
N LEU A 212 -3.67 -2.94 19.36
CA LEU A 212 -2.30 -2.61 19.68
C LEU A 212 -2.10 -1.88 21.03
N LYS A 213 -3.15 -1.21 21.55
CA LYS A 213 -3.06 -0.58 22.90
C LYS A 213 -2.68 -1.54 24.00
N ASN A 214 -2.90 -2.83 23.85
CA ASN A 214 -2.58 -3.86 24.84
C ASN A 214 -1.20 -4.49 24.63
N ARG A 215 -0.54 -4.22 23.50
CA ARG A 215 0.80 -4.77 23.21
C ARG A 215 1.86 -4.02 24.00
N GLN A 216 2.76 -4.78 24.65
CA GLN A 216 3.89 -4.23 25.41
C GLN A 216 5.10 -3.94 24.52
N GLY A 217 5.35 -4.77 23.50
CA GLY A 217 6.45 -4.60 22.56
C GLY A 217 6.23 -3.46 21.55
N PRO A 218 7.29 -3.03 20.84
CA PRO A 218 7.22 -1.92 19.88
C PRO A 218 6.34 -2.26 18.68
N TRP A 219 5.62 -1.26 18.18
CA TRP A 219 4.82 -1.37 16.98
C TRP A 219 4.74 -0.05 16.20
N VAL A 220 4.49 -0.17 14.91
CA VAL A 220 4.19 0.94 14.01
C VAL A 220 3.06 0.58 13.06
N VAL A 221 2.23 1.55 12.71
CA VAL A 221 1.13 1.42 11.74
C VAL A 221 1.27 2.50 10.69
N THR A 222 1.35 2.14 9.40
CA THR A 222 1.37 3.13 8.32
C THR A 222 0.00 3.28 7.67
N ARG A 223 -0.36 4.51 7.31
CA ARG A 223 -1.56 4.88 6.55
C ARG A 223 -1.22 5.89 5.46
N THR A 224 -2.12 6.10 4.51
CA THR A 224 -1.86 6.98 3.36
C THR A 224 -3.11 7.72 2.89
N PHE A 225 -2.92 8.94 2.40
CA PHE A 225 -3.96 9.69 1.72
C PHE A 225 -4.11 9.31 0.22
N SER A 226 -3.30 8.39 -0.27
CA SER A 226 -3.26 8.04 -1.70
C SER A 226 -4.47 7.25 -2.20
N LYS A 227 -5.29 6.64 -1.32
CA LYS A 227 -6.32 5.68 -1.70
C LYS A 227 -7.73 6.26 -1.52
N ALA A 228 -8.35 6.10 -0.37
CA ALA A 228 -9.71 6.56 -0.08
C ALA A 228 -9.90 8.09 -0.17
N TYR A 229 -8.84 8.86 -0.03
CA TYR A 229 -8.87 10.32 -0.09
C TYR A 229 -8.57 10.89 -1.50
N ALA A 230 -8.39 10.03 -2.53
CA ALA A 230 -8.08 10.44 -3.90
C ALA A 230 -6.82 11.33 -4.06
N LEU A 231 -5.84 11.23 -3.17
CA LEU A 231 -4.66 12.10 -3.11
C LEU A 231 -3.35 11.40 -3.46
N ALA A 232 -3.39 10.44 -4.39
CA ALA A 232 -2.20 9.69 -4.79
C ALA A 232 -1.05 10.59 -5.27
N GLY A 233 -1.34 11.66 -6.01
CA GLY A 233 -0.36 12.60 -6.55
C GLY A 233 0.25 13.55 -5.51
N ILE A 234 -0.43 13.79 -4.40
CA ILE A 234 0.03 14.66 -3.31
C ILE A 234 1.19 14.04 -2.52
N ARG A 235 1.35 12.73 -2.56
CA ARG A 235 2.43 12.02 -1.88
C ARG A 235 2.45 12.26 -0.37
N LEU A 236 1.35 11.99 0.33
CA LEU A 236 1.27 12.09 1.78
C LEU A 236 0.86 10.76 2.41
N GLY A 237 1.59 10.36 3.44
CA GLY A 237 1.29 9.25 4.32
C GLY A 237 1.80 9.53 5.72
N TYR A 238 1.33 8.79 6.69
CA TYR A 238 1.74 8.92 8.08
C TYR A 238 1.97 7.56 8.71
N VAL A 239 2.74 7.58 9.79
CA VAL A 239 2.95 6.43 10.66
C VAL A 239 2.56 6.81 12.07
N ILE A 240 1.89 5.88 12.73
CA ILE A 240 1.56 5.91 14.15
C ILE A 240 2.50 4.92 14.83
N CYS A 241 3.15 5.37 15.88
CA CYS A 241 4.16 4.60 16.60
C CYS A 241 3.74 4.33 18.04
N SER A 242 4.24 3.24 18.61
CA SER A 242 4.02 2.92 20.03
C SER A 242 4.71 3.89 20.98
N SER A 243 5.71 4.65 20.50
CA SER A 243 6.44 5.63 21.32
C SER A 243 7.00 6.80 20.50
N ASN A 244 7.24 7.90 21.18
CA ASN A 244 7.92 9.06 20.63
C ASN A 244 9.39 8.75 20.22
N GLU A 245 10.03 7.81 20.86
CA GLU A 245 11.40 7.38 20.51
C GLU A 245 11.44 6.83 19.08
N ILE A 246 10.48 5.99 18.69
CA ILE A 246 10.36 5.46 17.32
C ILE A 246 10.08 6.60 16.33
N VAL A 247 9.22 7.54 16.68
CA VAL A 247 8.94 8.74 15.86
C VAL A 247 10.23 9.51 15.57
N ASN A 248 11.04 9.78 16.62
CA ASN A 248 12.29 10.51 16.48
C ASN A 248 13.32 9.73 15.65
N ALA A 249 13.40 8.42 15.78
CA ALA A 249 14.26 7.58 14.96
C ALA A 249 13.86 7.63 13.48
N ILE A 250 12.56 7.54 13.16
CA ILE A 250 12.04 7.65 11.79
C ILE A 250 12.36 9.03 11.20
N ARG A 251 12.17 10.11 11.98
CA ARG A 251 12.50 11.47 11.54
C ARG A 251 13.99 11.63 11.25
N MET A 252 14.85 11.00 12.02
CA MET A 252 16.31 11.07 11.86
C MET A 252 16.77 10.48 10.52
N VAL A 253 16.19 9.37 10.07
CA VAL A 253 16.56 8.72 8.79
C VAL A 253 15.77 9.27 7.60
N SER A 254 14.72 10.03 7.84
CA SER A 254 13.92 10.66 6.79
C SER A 254 14.65 11.88 6.22
N SER A 255 14.40 12.16 4.92
CA SER A 255 14.95 13.37 4.30
C SER A 255 14.37 14.62 4.96
N THR A 256 15.22 15.64 5.17
CA THR A 256 14.76 16.96 5.63
C THR A 256 13.79 17.55 4.60
N PHE A 257 12.69 18.14 5.08
CA PHE A 257 11.63 18.72 4.23
C PHE A 257 11.04 17.70 3.23
N ASN A 258 10.78 16.47 3.68
CA ASN A 258 10.32 15.34 2.88
C ASN A 258 8.89 15.47 2.35
N LEU A 259 8.13 16.47 2.78
CA LEU A 259 6.77 16.75 2.30
C LEU A 259 6.79 17.88 1.25
N ASN A 260 5.75 17.95 0.44
CA ASN A 260 5.52 19.11 -0.41
C ASN A 260 4.61 20.13 0.30
N GLY A 261 4.74 21.40 -0.06
CA GLY A 261 4.05 22.49 0.64
C GLY A 261 2.52 22.51 0.51
N MET A 262 1.94 21.68 -0.37
CA MET A 262 0.48 21.58 -0.54
C MET A 262 -0.10 20.39 0.23
N ALA A 263 0.74 19.48 0.73
CA ALA A 263 0.30 18.19 1.24
C ALA A 263 -0.59 18.31 2.48
N GLU A 264 -0.18 19.14 3.45
CA GLU A 264 -0.95 19.34 4.68
C GLU A 264 -2.31 19.97 4.39
N ALA A 265 -2.36 21.04 3.59
CA ALA A 265 -3.61 21.72 3.25
C ALA A 265 -4.59 20.82 2.51
N ALA A 266 -4.09 20.02 1.55
CA ALA A 266 -4.90 19.04 0.84
C ALA A 266 -5.48 17.97 1.78
N ALA A 267 -4.65 17.47 2.70
CA ALA A 267 -5.06 16.43 3.65
C ALA A 267 -6.05 16.96 4.70
N ILE A 268 -5.88 18.17 5.20
CA ILE A 268 -6.86 18.81 6.11
C ILE A 268 -8.21 18.91 5.41
N ALA A 269 -8.23 19.46 4.18
CA ALA A 269 -9.47 19.61 3.43
C ALA A 269 -10.18 18.26 3.18
N ALA A 270 -9.40 17.19 2.87
CA ALA A 270 -9.95 15.86 2.68
C ALA A 270 -10.42 15.21 3.99
N TRP A 271 -9.71 15.42 5.10
CA TRP A 271 -10.07 14.89 6.41
C TRP A 271 -11.35 15.51 6.96
N GLU A 272 -11.55 16.81 6.71
CA GLU A 272 -12.76 17.55 7.11
C GLU A 272 -13.99 17.31 6.20
N GLU A 273 -13.88 16.44 5.19
CA GLU A 273 -14.95 16.09 4.25
C GLU A 273 -15.19 14.56 4.21
N PRO A 274 -15.54 13.94 5.36
CA PRO A 274 -15.68 12.48 5.46
C PRO A 274 -16.77 11.90 4.54
N GLU A 275 -17.77 12.68 4.17
CA GLU A 275 -18.83 12.30 3.23
C GLU A 275 -18.28 12.07 1.81
N TYR A 276 -17.24 12.78 1.39
CA TYR A 276 -16.61 12.54 0.10
C TYR A 276 -15.80 11.22 0.10
N SER A 277 -15.04 10.97 1.17
CA SER A 277 -14.37 9.68 1.35
C SER A 277 -15.36 8.53 1.42
N LYS A 278 -16.49 8.70 2.11
CA LYS A 278 -17.58 7.72 2.15
C LYS A 278 -18.16 7.47 0.76
N PHE A 279 -18.43 8.52 -0.01
CA PHE A 279 -18.88 8.39 -1.41
C PHE A 279 -17.91 7.54 -2.23
N ILE A 280 -16.60 7.78 -2.13
CA ILE A 280 -15.56 6.99 -2.83
C ILE A 280 -15.62 5.52 -2.41
N LEU A 281 -15.73 5.24 -1.11
CA LEU A 281 -15.78 3.88 -0.58
C LEU A 281 -17.04 3.13 -1.03
N ASP A 282 -18.19 3.78 -1.02
CA ASP A 282 -19.47 3.21 -1.48
C ASP A 282 -19.41 2.86 -2.98
N ARG A 283 -18.98 3.81 -3.82
CA ARG A 283 -18.82 3.57 -5.27
C ARG A 283 -17.82 2.46 -5.57
N ASN A 284 -16.70 2.46 -4.86
CA ASN A 284 -15.71 1.39 -4.98
C ASN A 284 -16.28 0.01 -4.63
N ALA A 285 -17.10 -0.07 -3.58
CA ALA A 285 -17.74 -1.33 -3.19
C ALA A 285 -18.72 -1.82 -4.27
N GLU A 286 -19.52 -0.93 -4.85
CA GLU A 286 -20.45 -1.23 -5.95
C GLU A 286 -19.72 -1.74 -7.19
N GLU A 287 -18.66 -1.06 -7.63
CA GLU A 287 -17.89 -1.48 -8.81
C GLU A 287 -17.14 -2.78 -8.55
N ARG A 288 -16.60 -2.99 -7.34
CA ARG A 288 -15.97 -4.24 -6.96
C ARG A 288 -16.95 -5.42 -7.02
N GLU A 289 -18.17 -5.22 -6.56
CA GLU A 289 -19.21 -6.26 -6.64
C GLU A 289 -19.55 -6.62 -8.09
N LYS A 290 -19.68 -5.63 -8.97
CA LYS A 290 -19.91 -5.86 -10.41
C LYS A 290 -18.77 -6.67 -11.04
N VAL A 291 -17.52 -6.29 -10.80
CA VAL A 291 -16.34 -7.01 -11.28
C VAL A 291 -16.32 -8.45 -10.77
N VAL A 292 -16.52 -8.64 -9.47
CA VAL A 292 -16.53 -9.97 -8.84
C VAL A 292 -17.64 -10.85 -9.45
N ASN A 293 -18.84 -10.30 -9.60
CA ASN A 293 -19.97 -11.05 -10.18
C ASN A 293 -19.74 -11.35 -11.66
N GLY A 294 -19.21 -10.41 -12.44
CA GLY A 294 -18.87 -10.63 -13.84
C GLY A 294 -17.84 -11.73 -14.04
N LEU A 295 -16.77 -11.75 -13.24
CA LEU A 295 -15.78 -12.82 -13.29
C LEU A 295 -16.36 -14.18 -12.84
N LYS A 296 -17.24 -14.21 -11.84
CA LYS A 296 -17.95 -15.45 -11.42
C LYS A 296 -18.85 -15.99 -12.50
N VAL A 297 -19.57 -15.14 -13.24
CA VAL A 297 -20.41 -15.55 -14.39
C VAL A 297 -19.55 -16.21 -15.48
N LEU A 298 -18.31 -15.75 -15.67
CA LEU A 298 -17.35 -16.38 -16.59
C LEU A 298 -16.67 -17.65 -16.02
N GLY A 299 -17.08 -18.11 -14.83
CA GLY A 299 -16.57 -19.34 -14.21
C GLY A 299 -15.28 -19.17 -13.41
N TYR A 300 -14.85 -17.95 -13.13
CA TYR A 300 -13.65 -17.68 -12.34
C TYR A 300 -13.98 -17.41 -10.86
N LYS A 301 -12.98 -17.56 -9.99
CA LYS A 301 -13.12 -17.33 -8.54
C LYS A 301 -12.20 -16.20 -8.12
N PRO A 302 -12.67 -14.92 -8.12
CA PRO A 302 -11.90 -13.80 -7.60
C PRO A 302 -11.61 -13.95 -6.10
N MET A 303 -10.48 -13.39 -5.64
CA MET A 303 -10.21 -13.27 -4.21
C MET A 303 -11.21 -12.33 -3.53
N GLU A 304 -11.55 -12.61 -2.27
CA GLU A 304 -12.52 -11.83 -1.50
C GLU A 304 -11.90 -10.50 -1.01
N SER A 305 -11.67 -9.60 -1.95
CA SER A 305 -11.06 -8.30 -1.67
C SER A 305 -12.01 -7.33 -0.98
N VAL A 306 -11.50 -6.60 0.00
CA VAL A 306 -12.18 -5.43 0.60
C VAL A 306 -11.62 -4.10 0.09
N THR A 307 -10.56 -4.12 -0.74
CA THR A 307 -9.82 -2.93 -1.20
C THR A 307 -10.41 -2.30 -2.46
N ASN A 308 -9.67 -1.36 -3.05
CA ASN A 308 -10.00 -0.76 -4.35
C ASN A 308 -9.41 -1.55 -5.54
N PHE A 309 -9.19 -2.85 -5.38
CA PHE A 309 -8.75 -3.74 -6.45
C PHE A 309 -9.25 -5.17 -6.20
N VAL A 310 -9.27 -5.98 -7.24
CA VAL A 310 -9.58 -7.40 -7.21
C VAL A 310 -8.44 -8.17 -7.87
N SER A 311 -8.07 -9.30 -7.28
CA SER A 311 -7.16 -10.28 -7.89
C SER A 311 -7.91 -11.56 -8.22
N CYS A 312 -7.61 -12.15 -9.38
CA CYS A 312 -8.28 -13.36 -9.86
C CYS A 312 -7.33 -14.26 -10.62
N ASP A 313 -7.35 -15.57 -10.30
CA ASP A 313 -6.72 -16.61 -11.11
C ASP A 313 -7.56 -16.86 -12.37
N ILE A 314 -7.02 -16.51 -13.52
CA ILE A 314 -7.68 -16.66 -14.83
C ILE A 314 -7.26 -17.96 -15.57
N LYS A 315 -6.58 -18.88 -14.87
CA LYS A 315 -6.20 -20.22 -15.36
C LYS A 315 -5.36 -20.24 -16.65
N ARG A 316 -4.71 -19.10 -16.95
CA ARG A 316 -3.77 -18.94 -18.08
C ARG A 316 -2.77 -17.82 -17.75
N PRO A 317 -1.62 -17.73 -18.44
CA PRO A 317 -0.61 -16.73 -18.12
C PRO A 317 -1.19 -15.30 -18.13
N ALA A 318 -1.16 -14.65 -16.96
CA ALA A 318 -1.73 -13.31 -16.78
C ALA A 318 -1.08 -12.26 -17.70
N SER A 319 0.21 -12.45 -18.05
CA SER A 319 0.93 -11.55 -18.95
C SER A 319 0.31 -11.45 -20.34
N GLU A 320 -0.24 -12.56 -20.87
CA GLU A 320 -0.93 -12.58 -22.16
C GLU A 320 -2.24 -11.80 -22.10
N VAL A 321 -3.02 -11.97 -21.02
CA VAL A 321 -4.29 -11.27 -20.83
C VAL A 321 -4.05 -9.76 -20.63
N VAL A 322 -3.05 -9.40 -19.81
CA VAL A 322 -2.67 -8.00 -19.60
C VAL A 322 -2.25 -7.34 -20.92
N THR A 323 -1.54 -8.05 -21.80
CA THR A 323 -1.16 -7.55 -23.12
C THR A 323 -2.40 -7.31 -24.00
N LYS A 324 -3.29 -8.28 -24.10
CA LYS A 324 -4.53 -8.17 -24.89
C LYS A 324 -5.49 -7.08 -24.36
N MET A 325 -5.55 -6.91 -23.03
CA MET A 325 -6.29 -5.80 -22.40
C MET A 325 -5.72 -4.45 -22.81
N ARG A 326 -4.37 -4.33 -22.75
CA ARG A 326 -3.69 -3.09 -23.13
C ARG A 326 -3.92 -2.72 -24.61
N GLU A 327 -3.95 -3.69 -25.52
CA GLU A 327 -4.30 -3.47 -26.94
C GLU A 327 -5.69 -2.87 -27.11
N ARG A 328 -6.59 -3.09 -26.14
CA ARG A 328 -7.95 -2.53 -26.08
C ARG A 328 -8.04 -1.22 -25.27
N GLY A 329 -6.89 -0.65 -24.85
CA GLY A 329 -6.84 0.56 -24.04
C GLY A 329 -7.15 0.34 -22.56
N ILE A 330 -7.18 -0.90 -22.07
CA ILE A 330 -7.47 -1.22 -20.66
C ILE A 330 -6.18 -1.66 -19.95
N ARG A 331 -5.80 -0.92 -18.93
CA ARG A 331 -4.58 -1.19 -18.15
C ARG A 331 -4.92 -1.93 -16.87
N ILE A 332 -4.46 -3.17 -16.77
CA ILE A 332 -4.52 -3.99 -15.56
C ILE A 332 -3.11 -4.51 -15.25
N SER A 333 -2.91 -5.14 -14.09
CA SER A 333 -1.62 -5.66 -13.64
C SER A 333 -1.62 -7.18 -13.48
N THR A 334 -0.43 -7.78 -13.52
CA THR A 334 -0.21 -9.14 -13.00
C THR A 334 0.05 -9.07 -11.49
N VAL A 335 -0.30 -10.13 -10.76
CA VAL A 335 0.02 -10.26 -9.33
C VAL A 335 1.48 -10.62 -9.10
N GLY A 336 1.99 -11.65 -9.76
CA GLY A 336 3.34 -12.15 -9.54
C GLY A 336 3.76 -13.21 -10.55
N GLY A 337 4.85 -13.91 -10.22
CA GLY A 337 5.30 -15.14 -10.90
C GLY A 337 5.11 -16.36 -10.02
N GLY A 338 5.58 -17.54 -10.49
CA GLY A 338 5.41 -18.81 -9.80
C GLY A 338 3.94 -19.19 -9.70
N GLU A 339 3.47 -19.56 -8.52
CA GLU A 339 2.07 -19.96 -8.30
C GLU A 339 1.03 -18.88 -8.61
N PHE A 340 1.45 -17.60 -8.70
CA PHE A 340 0.60 -16.45 -9.04
C PHE A 340 0.78 -15.99 -10.50
N GLU A 341 1.40 -16.78 -11.36
CA GLU A 341 1.64 -16.45 -12.77
C GLU A 341 0.35 -16.19 -13.54
N ASN A 342 -0.73 -16.90 -13.17
CA ASN A 342 -2.04 -16.79 -13.80
C ASN A 342 -2.94 -15.71 -13.17
N PHE A 343 -2.47 -15.00 -12.15
CA PHE A 343 -3.31 -14.02 -11.45
C PHE A 343 -3.20 -12.64 -12.07
N ILE A 344 -4.32 -12.09 -12.54
CA ILE A 344 -4.48 -10.67 -12.84
C ILE A 344 -4.87 -9.91 -11.56
N ARG A 345 -4.53 -8.62 -11.52
CA ARG A 345 -5.06 -7.66 -10.55
C ARG A 345 -5.55 -6.43 -11.28
N LEU A 346 -6.77 -6.00 -10.99
CA LEU A 346 -7.36 -4.79 -11.55
C LEU A 346 -7.87 -3.89 -10.44
N SER A 347 -7.62 -2.59 -10.57
CA SER A 347 -8.17 -1.54 -9.70
C SER A 347 -9.62 -1.25 -10.07
N MET A 348 -10.44 -0.85 -9.12
CA MET A 348 -11.79 -0.37 -9.42
C MET A 348 -11.70 0.98 -10.12
N GLY A 349 -12.41 1.08 -11.25
CA GLY A 349 -12.53 2.27 -12.07
C GLY A 349 -13.87 2.97 -11.89
N LEU A 350 -14.19 3.87 -12.81
CA LEU A 350 -15.55 4.40 -13.00
C LEU A 350 -16.46 3.31 -13.57
N PRO A 351 -17.81 3.49 -13.57
CA PRO A 351 -18.73 2.51 -14.15
C PRO A 351 -18.37 2.12 -15.58
N GLU A 352 -17.99 3.09 -16.42
CA GLU A 352 -17.56 2.86 -17.80
C GLU A 352 -16.25 2.04 -17.91
N ASP A 353 -15.35 2.18 -16.94
CA ASP A 353 -14.12 1.36 -16.88
C ASP A 353 -14.45 -0.10 -16.55
N THR A 354 -15.39 -0.30 -15.63
CA THR A 354 -15.87 -1.63 -15.22
C THR A 354 -16.56 -2.34 -16.39
N GLU A 355 -17.43 -1.65 -17.11
CA GLU A 355 -18.11 -2.18 -18.30
C GLU A 355 -17.11 -2.57 -19.39
N ALA A 356 -16.19 -1.66 -19.73
CA ALA A 356 -15.16 -1.92 -20.73
C ALA A 356 -14.27 -3.12 -20.35
N PHE A 357 -13.91 -3.24 -19.06
CA PHE A 357 -13.16 -4.39 -18.57
C PHE A 357 -13.95 -5.69 -18.73
N LEU A 358 -15.21 -5.74 -18.30
CA LEU A 358 -16.03 -6.95 -18.33
C LEU A 358 -16.30 -7.43 -19.76
N ASP A 359 -16.55 -6.53 -20.69
CA ASP A 359 -16.73 -6.86 -22.11
C ASP A 359 -15.43 -7.43 -22.70
N ALA A 360 -14.30 -6.73 -22.46
CA ALA A 360 -13.02 -7.15 -23.00
C ALA A 360 -12.52 -8.48 -22.40
N ILE A 361 -12.69 -8.69 -21.07
CA ILE A 361 -12.23 -9.93 -20.43
C ILE A 361 -13.03 -11.13 -20.90
N LYS A 362 -14.33 -10.98 -21.13
CA LYS A 362 -15.18 -12.02 -21.72
C LYS A 362 -14.65 -12.46 -23.07
N GLU A 363 -14.44 -11.51 -24.01
CA GLU A 363 -13.91 -11.81 -25.36
C GLU A 363 -12.51 -12.45 -25.34
N ILE A 364 -11.66 -12.07 -24.36
CA ILE A 364 -10.28 -12.59 -24.27
C ILE A 364 -10.25 -14.01 -23.70
N LEU A 365 -11.20 -14.35 -22.81
CA LEU A 365 -11.20 -15.62 -22.09
C LEU A 365 -12.06 -16.70 -22.77
N GLU A 366 -13.05 -16.32 -23.56
CA GLU A 366 -13.78 -17.20 -24.48
C GLU A 366 -12.85 -17.66 -25.63
#